data_6ed912611030e5d8f72ae95732b97861
#
_entry.id   6ed912611030e5d8f72ae95732b97861
#
_cell.length_a   1.000
_cell.length_b   1.000
_cell.length_c   1.000
_cell.angle_alpha   90.00
_cell.angle_beta   90.00
_cell.angle_gamma   90.00
#
_symmetry.space_group_name_H-M   'P 1'
#
loop_
_entity.id
_entity.type
_entity.pdbx_description
1 polymer ?
#
loop_
_entity_poly.entity_id
_entity_poly.type
_entity_poly.pdbx_seq_one_letter_code
_entity_poly.pdbx_strand_id
1 'polypeptide(L)'
;MNTFAMKTVQLITAILAGWLCSGIAFAQAPDTLFISTTQVVHLRFASELKYVNLGSRAIVAKIVDGSKDFVAVKAREPFEGCTSLSCLESNGAMHTFLVAYREYPSRLEVDTRTAAVASASEGGSAFSFSSQNLKKYADMKQELYHIGAKEYGLELRCENIFVKDDVLFLLVSLRNDSAVSYTVSSPRFAVESKRRTQRGLEYEKAVFPKQSYGLGTVAPSSESRMVFTFDKLALLRGQVLRVYFYEDGGARNLVMTLSQGDVNGS
;
A
#
# COMPACT_ATOMS: atom_id res chain seq x y z
N MET A 1 -55.59 20.47 -33.99
CA MET A 1 -55.73 19.59 -32.82
C MET A 1 -54.44 18.78 -32.60
N ASN A 2 -53.24 19.41 -32.65
CA ASN A 2 -51.97 18.68 -32.51
C ASN A 2 -50.87 19.41 -31.69
N THR A 3 -51.13 20.62 -31.23
CA THR A 3 -50.09 21.37 -30.44
C THR A 3 -50.07 21.03 -28.96
N PHE A 4 -51.17 20.50 -28.43
CA PHE A 4 -51.26 20.11 -27.01
C PHE A 4 -50.58 18.78 -26.73
N ALA A 5 -50.61 17.82 -27.64
CA ALA A 5 -49.98 16.51 -27.53
C ALA A 5 -48.45 16.62 -27.62
N MET A 6 -47.93 17.54 -28.43
CA MET A 6 -46.44 17.73 -28.55
C MET A 6 -45.83 18.35 -27.27
N LYS A 7 -46.53 19.24 -26.58
CA LYS A 7 -46.04 19.85 -25.34
C LYS A 7 -46.02 18.88 -24.16
N THR A 8 -46.98 17.95 -24.12
CA THR A 8 -47.03 16.89 -23.06
C THR A 8 -45.93 15.85 -23.26
N VAL A 9 -45.61 15.47 -24.49
CA VAL A 9 -44.49 14.52 -24.79
C VAL A 9 -43.13 15.16 -24.47
N GLN A 10 -42.93 16.45 -24.75
CA GLN A 10 -41.68 17.16 -24.40
C GLN A 10 -41.50 17.32 -22.87
N LEU A 11 -42.61 17.49 -22.12
CA LEU A 11 -42.54 17.59 -20.66
C LEU A 11 -42.19 16.24 -20.02
N ILE A 12 -42.73 15.14 -20.54
CA ILE A 12 -42.47 13.78 -20.04
C ILE A 12 -41.02 13.36 -20.36
N THR A 13 -40.49 13.72 -21.53
CA THR A 13 -39.06 13.44 -21.89
C THR A 13 -38.09 14.24 -21.03
N ALA A 14 -38.42 15.48 -20.65
CA ALA A 14 -37.58 16.28 -19.75
C ALA A 14 -37.56 15.74 -18.31
N ILE A 15 -38.67 15.17 -17.82
CA ILE A 15 -38.75 14.56 -16.49
C ILE A 15 -38.01 13.21 -16.45
N LEU A 16 -38.07 12.41 -17.53
CA LEU A 16 -37.34 11.15 -17.63
C LEU A 16 -35.79 11.37 -17.73
N ALA A 17 -35.35 12.44 -18.40
CA ALA A 17 -33.93 12.79 -18.49
C ALA A 17 -33.33 13.28 -17.15
N GLY A 18 -34.16 13.89 -16.30
CA GLY A 18 -33.75 14.34 -14.96
C GLY A 18 -33.48 13.20 -13.95
N TRP A 19 -34.05 12.01 -14.17
CA TRP A 19 -33.86 10.86 -13.27
C TRP A 19 -32.64 10.00 -13.59
N LEU A 20 -32.03 10.19 -14.76
CA LEU A 20 -30.78 9.46 -15.14
C LEU A 20 -29.49 10.11 -14.63
N CYS A 21 -29.57 11.30 -14.02
CA CYS A 21 -28.43 11.96 -13.36
C CYS A 21 -28.39 11.75 -11.85
N SER A 22 -29.00 10.67 -11.33
CA SER A 22 -28.70 10.23 -9.96
C SER A 22 -27.26 9.70 -9.99
N GLY A 23 -26.29 10.59 -9.75
CA GLY A 23 -24.89 10.22 -9.57
C GLY A 23 -24.84 9.08 -8.56
N ILE A 24 -24.34 7.93 -8.98
CA ILE A 24 -23.97 6.84 -8.09
C ILE A 24 -22.87 7.42 -7.22
N ALA A 25 -23.21 7.89 -6.03
CA ALA A 25 -22.23 8.17 -5.00
C ALA A 25 -21.58 6.82 -4.69
N PHE A 26 -20.40 6.57 -5.27
CA PHE A 26 -19.55 5.50 -4.80
C PHE A 26 -19.22 5.84 -3.35
N ALA A 27 -19.91 5.21 -2.41
CA ALA A 27 -19.48 5.19 -1.03
C ALA A 27 -18.08 4.61 -1.04
N GLN A 28 -17.09 5.44 -0.74
CA GLN A 28 -15.69 5.03 -0.62
C GLN A 28 -15.69 3.97 0.48
N ALA A 29 -15.36 2.72 0.11
CA ALA A 29 -15.27 1.64 1.08
C ALA A 29 -14.29 2.08 2.18
N PRO A 30 -14.63 1.94 3.46
CA PRO A 30 -13.75 2.33 4.54
C PRO A 30 -12.42 1.60 4.40
N ASP A 31 -11.31 2.35 4.48
CA ASP A 31 -9.95 1.82 4.32
C ASP A 31 -9.72 0.77 5.41
N THR A 32 -9.56 -0.50 5.01
CA THR A 32 -9.42 -1.60 5.94
C THR A 32 -7.98 -1.66 6.43
N LEU A 33 -7.81 -1.50 7.74
CA LEU A 33 -6.53 -1.61 8.42
C LEU A 33 -6.24 -3.08 8.70
N PHE A 34 -5.22 -3.63 8.07
CA PHE A 34 -4.75 -4.99 8.36
C PHE A 34 -3.73 -4.98 9.47
N ILE A 35 -3.90 -5.85 10.47
CA ILE A 35 -3.00 -5.99 11.62
C ILE A 35 -2.65 -7.46 11.85
N SER A 36 -1.52 -7.71 12.50
CA SER A 36 -1.07 -9.07 12.84
C SER A 36 -0.72 -9.21 14.32
N THR A 37 -0.43 -10.44 14.74
CA THR A 37 0.06 -10.74 16.09
C THR A 37 1.56 -10.48 16.24
N THR A 38 2.30 -10.46 15.14
CA THR A 38 3.76 -10.36 15.12
C THR A 38 4.27 -8.95 14.78
N GLN A 39 3.47 -8.17 14.07
CA GLN A 39 3.84 -6.83 13.60
C GLN A 39 2.91 -5.78 14.20
N VAL A 40 3.48 -4.63 14.56
CA VAL A 40 2.73 -3.48 15.08
C VAL A 40 2.48 -2.51 13.94
N VAL A 41 1.24 -2.10 13.78
CA VAL A 41 0.85 -1.04 12.86
C VAL A 41 0.75 0.28 13.62
N HIS A 42 1.38 1.31 13.09
CA HIS A 42 1.37 2.65 13.67
C HIS A 42 0.42 3.56 12.89
N LEU A 43 -0.47 4.22 13.63
CA LEU A 43 -1.35 5.25 13.10
C LEU A 43 -0.85 6.60 13.59
N ARG A 44 -0.66 7.54 12.65
CA ARG A 44 -0.26 8.91 12.93
C ARG A 44 -1.42 9.85 12.67
N PHE A 45 -1.68 10.77 13.61
CA PHE A 45 -2.78 11.72 13.57
C PHE A 45 -2.27 13.16 13.48
N ALA A 46 -3.16 14.08 13.11
CA ALA A 46 -2.82 15.50 12.98
C ALA A 46 -2.68 16.21 14.32
N SER A 47 -3.36 15.71 15.35
CA SER A 47 -3.32 16.26 16.70
C SER A 47 -3.34 15.16 17.76
N GLU A 48 -3.12 15.52 19.01
CA GLU A 48 -3.16 14.59 20.15
C GLU A 48 -4.50 13.85 20.23
N LEU A 49 -4.45 12.57 20.57
CA LEU A 49 -5.63 11.75 20.76
C LEU A 49 -6.20 11.90 22.16
N LYS A 50 -7.50 12.15 22.23
CA LYS A 50 -8.30 12.18 23.48
C LYS A 50 -8.91 10.84 23.82
N TYR A 51 -9.19 10.02 22.79
CA TYR A 51 -9.94 8.79 22.96
C TYR A 51 -9.58 7.76 21.90
N VAL A 52 -9.43 6.51 22.31
CA VAL A 52 -9.23 5.36 21.43
C VAL A 52 -10.19 4.26 21.87
N ASN A 53 -11.03 3.79 20.98
CA ASN A 53 -11.98 2.72 21.22
C ASN A 53 -11.73 1.52 20.31
N LEU A 54 -11.72 0.34 20.92
CA LEU A 54 -11.50 -0.94 20.25
C LEU A 54 -12.83 -1.68 20.15
N GLY A 55 -13.25 -2.03 18.95
CA GLY A 55 -14.50 -2.77 18.69
C GLY A 55 -14.44 -4.24 19.13
N SER A 56 -13.26 -4.79 19.42
CA SER A 56 -13.07 -6.18 19.85
C SER A 56 -11.89 -6.32 20.81
N ARG A 57 -11.95 -7.33 21.67
CA ARG A 57 -10.84 -7.75 22.55
C ARG A 57 -9.69 -8.44 21.81
N ALA A 58 -9.91 -8.84 20.55
CA ALA A 58 -8.89 -9.46 19.71
C ALA A 58 -7.80 -8.47 19.25
N ILE A 59 -8.03 -7.16 19.41
CA ILE A 59 -7.06 -6.13 19.06
C ILE A 59 -6.57 -5.37 20.30
N VAL A 60 -5.35 -4.85 20.19
CA VAL A 60 -4.72 -4.02 21.21
C VAL A 60 -4.22 -2.75 20.58
N ALA A 61 -4.51 -1.61 21.19
CA ALA A 61 -3.94 -0.34 20.80
C ALA A 61 -3.32 0.35 22.02
N LYS A 62 -2.19 1.01 21.81
CA LYS A 62 -1.50 1.82 22.81
C LYS A 62 -1.08 3.15 22.20
N ILE A 63 -1.39 4.25 22.85
CA ILE A 63 -0.81 5.55 22.52
C ILE A 63 0.68 5.48 22.85
N VAL A 64 1.53 5.89 21.93
CA VAL A 64 2.99 5.82 22.09
C VAL A 64 3.44 6.84 23.13
N ASP A 65 4.21 6.39 24.11
CA ASP A 65 4.72 7.25 25.18
C ASP A 65 5.61 8.38 24.58
N GLY A 66 5.29 9.62 24.88
CA GLY A 66 6.00 10.79 24.36
C GLY A 66 5.45 11.37 23.05
N SER A 67 4.52 10.69 22.36
CA SER A 67 3.89 11.14 21.11
C SER A 67 2.41 10.83 21.14
N LYS A 68 1.62 11.73 21.71
CA LYS A 68 0.17 11.52 21.87
C LYS A 68 -0.62 11.54 20.55
N ASP A 69 0.03 11.84 19.43
CA ASP A 69 -0.47 11.79 18.07
C ASP A 69 -0.20 10.44 17.38
N PHE A 70 0.42 9.48 18.09
CA PHE A 70 0.72 8.14 17.59
C PHE A 70 0.00 7.04 18.36
N VAL A 71 -0.58 6.09 17.62
CA VAL A 71 -1.15 4.86 18.19
C VAL A 71 -0.50 3.65 17.56
N ALA A 72 0.01 2.76 18.38
CA ALA A 72 0.50 1.44 18.01
C ALA A 72 -0.64 0.44 18.14
N VAL A 73 -0.96 -0.29 17.06
CA VAL A 73 -2.06 -1.26 16.99
C VAL A 73 -1.53 -2.61 16.57
N LYS A 74 -1.97 -3.68 17.22
CA LYS A 74 -1.70 -5.06 16.81
C LYS A 74 -2.83 -6.00 17.19
N ALA A 75 -2.89 -7.16 16.57
CA ALA A 75 -3.78 -8.23 17.00
C ALA A 75 -3.21 -8.92 18.25
N ARG A 76 -4.07 -9.31 19.17
CA ARG A 76 -3.75 -10.15 20.31
C ARG A 76 -3.67 -11.62 19.90
N GLU A 77 -4.59 -12.01 19.02
CA GLU A 77 -4.73 -13.34 18.45
C GLU A 77 -5.27 -13.23 17.02
N PRO A 78 -5.09 -14.23 16.15
CA PRO A 78 -5.77 -14.26 14.87
C PRO A 78 -7.29 -14.24 15.05
N PHE A 79 -8.00 -13.47 14.20
CA PHE A 79 -9.46 -13.41 14.23
C PHE A 79 -10.02 -13.35 12.82
N GLU A 80 -11.24 -13.85 12.65
CA GLU A 80 -11.97 -13.80 11.38
C GLU A 80 -12.88 -12.57 11.32
N GLY A 81 -13.15 -12.11 10.10
CA GLY A 81 -13.99 -10.93 9.84
C GLY A 81 -13.30 -9.61 10.14
N CYS A 82 -14.09 -8.58 10.40
CA CYS A 82 -13.62 -7.24 10.67
C CYS A 82 -14.13 -6.74 12.03
N THR A 83 -13.32 -5.93 12.69
CA THR A 83 -13.69 -5.16 13.87
C THR A 83 -13.45 -3.67 13.61
N SER A 84 -13.76 -2.80 14.55
CA SER A 84 -13.54 -1.36 14.42
C SER A 84 -12.48 -0.84 15.38
N LEU A 85 -11.78 0.20 14.93
CA LEU A 85 -10.93 1.04 15.77
C LEU A 85 -11.35 2.49 15.54
N SER A 86 -11.77 3.18 16.59
CA SER A 86 -12.17 4.59 16.51
C SER A 86 -11.23 5.44 17.37
N CYS A 87 -10.73 6.53 16.79
CA CYS A 87 -9.82 7.47 17.40
C CYS A 87 -10.40 8.88 17.32
N LEU A 88 -10.44 9.59 18.46
CA LEU A 88 -10.88 10.99 18.54
C LEU A 88 -9.68 11.87 18.82
N GLU A 89 -9.43 12.81 17.92
CA GLU A 89 -8.38 13.83 18.08
C GLU A 89 -8.82 14.99 18.98
N SER A 90 -7.85 15.74 19.49
CA SER A 90 -8.09 16.94 20.35
C SER A 90 -8.79 18.06 19.60
N ASN A 91 -8.63 18.14 18.28
CA ASN A 91 -9.32 19.08 17.39
C ASN A 91 -10.78 18.69 17.10
N GLY A 92 -11.25 17.53 17.62
CA GLY A 92 -12.61 17.02 17.40
C GLY A 92 -12.77 16.11 16.19
N ALA A 93 -11.73 15.87 15.40
CA ALA A 93 -11.80 14.94 14.29
C ALA A 93 -11.92 13.49 14.78
N MET A 94 -12.86 12.73 14.20
CA MET A 94 -13.10 11.32 14.49
C MET A 94 -12.66 10.49 13.30
N HIS A 95 -11.77 9.54 13.57
CA HIS A 95 -11.31 8.56 12.58
C HIS A 95 -11.81 7.18 12.98
N THR A 96 -12.46 6.48 12.06
CA THR A 96 -12.92 5.10 12.26
C THR A 96 -12.36 4.21 11.17
N PHE A 97 -11.66 3.17 11.58
CA PHE A 97 -11.05 2.16 10.72
C PHE A 97 -11.81 0.85 10.84
N LEU A 98 -12.03 0.17 9.74
CA LEU A 98 -12.28 -1.26 9.75
C LEU A 98 -10.94 -1.97 9.96
N VAL A 99 -10.88 -2.91 10.90
CA VAL A 99 -9.66 -3.63 11.24
C VAL A 99 -9.87 -5.11 10.97
N ALA A 100 -9.01 -5.70 10.16
CA ALA A 100 -9.00 -7.13 9.85
C ALA A 100 -7.65 -7.77 10.20
N TYR A 101 -7.66 -9.05 10.51
CA TYR A 101 -6.42 -9.79 10.73
C TYR A 101 -5.77 -10.17 9.41
N ARG A 102 -4.46 -9.98 9.33
CA ARG A 102 -3.61 -10.51 8.28
C ARG A 102 -2.23 -10.79 8.87
N GLU A 103 -1.72 -11.99 8.66
CA GLU A 103 -0.43 -12.41 9.25
C GLU A 103 0.73 -11.48 8.88
N TYR A 104 0.70 -10.97 7.65
CA TYR A 104 1.68 -10.00 7.12
C TYR A 104 0.95 -8.76 6.59
N PRO A 105 0.70 -7.73 7.41
CA PRO A 105 0.07 -6.49 6.97
C PRO A 105 0.94 -5.74 5.96
N SER A 106 0.33 -5.23 4.91
CA SER A 106 1.03 -4.49 3.84
C SER A 106 1.48 -3.08 4.24
N ARG A 107 0.80 -2.50 5.24
CA ARG A 107 1.07 -1.15 5.73
C ARG A 107 1.29 -1.23 7.22
N LEU A 108 2.49 -0.89 7.68
CA LEU A 108 2.83 -0.81 9.11
C LEU A 108 2.78 0.61 9.64
N GLU A 109 2.60 1.59 8.77
CA GLU A 109 2.34 2.98 9.14
C GLU A 109 1.22 3.56 8.29
N VAL A 110 0.25 4.21 8.92
CA VAL A 110 -0.87 4.92 8.30
C VAL A 110 -0.87 6.35 8.83
N ASP A 111 -0.60 7.30 7.94
CA ASP A 111 -0.67 8.72 8.26
C ASP A 111 -2.06 9.26 7.90
N THR A 112 -2.87 9.54 8.92
CA THR A 112 -4.25 10.04 8.71
C THR A 112 -4.27 11.50 8.28
N ARG A 113 -3.19 12.25 8.48
CA ARG A 113 -3.07 13.65 8.04
C ARG A 113 -3.13 13.75 6.51
N THR A 114 -2.63 12.73 5.82
CA THR A 114 -2.64 12.67 4.35
C THR A 114 -4.02 12.30 3.80
N ALA A 115 -4.82 11.54 4.55
CA ALA A 115 -6.19 11.18 4.15
C ALA A 115 -7.18 12.34 4.26
N ALA A 116 -6.98 13.26 5.21
CA ALA A 116 -7.82 14.45 5.39
C ALA A 116 -7.57 15.53 4.32
N VAL A 117 -6.43 15.49 3.64
CA VAL A 117 -6.07 16.47 2.59
C VAL A 117 -6.68 16.13 1.23
N ALA A 118 -7.22 14.92 1.05
CA ALA A 118 -7.94 14.55 -0.17
C ALA A 118 -9.32 15.25 -0.29
N SER A 119 -9.79 15.95 0.74
CA SER A 119 -11.06 16.68 0.75
C SER A 119 -10.97 18.19 0.98
N ALA A 120 -9.77 18.78 1.08
CA ALA A 120 -9.61 20.24 1.20
C ALA A 120 -8.30 20.74 0.60
N SER A 121 -8.44 21.41 -0.54
CA SER A 121 -7.59 22.49 -1.08
C SER A 121 -6.11 22.25 -1.42
N GLU A 122 -5.84 22.49 -2.67
CA GLU A 122 -4.65 23.10 -3.26
C GLU A 122 -3.77 23.93 -2.29
N GLY A 123 -2.49 23.53 -2.19
CA GLY A 123 -1.46 24.42 -1.67
C GLY A 123 -0.53 23.80 -0.62
N GLY A 124 0.49 23.10 -1.07
CA GLY A 124 1.58 22.65 -0.21
C GLY A 124 2.30 21.44 -0.76
N SER A 125 3.49 21.66 -1.30
CA SER A 125 4.36 20.72 -1.98
C SER A 125 4.68 19.46 -1.16
N ALA A 126 3.78 18.48 -1.13
CA ALA A 126 4.12 17.10 -0.90
C ALA A 126 3.93 16.40 -2.24
N PHE A 127 5.00 15.94 -2.88
CA PHE A 127 4.98 15.19 -4.13
C PHE A 127 4.20 13.87 -3.91
N SER A 128 2.87 13.96 -3.99
CA SER A 128 2.00 12.81 -4.11
C SER A 128 1.90 12.50 -5.60
N PHE A 129 2.64 11.49 -6.05
CA PHE A 129 2.45 10.97 -7.39
C PHE A 129 1.05 10.33 -7.44
N SER A 130 0.15 10.87 -8.25
CA SER A 130 -1.12 10.20 -8.50
C SER A 130 -0.85 8.81 -9.08
N SER A 131 -1.74 7.86 -8.85
CA SER A 131 -1.63 6.49 -9.40
C SER A 131 -1.45 6.48 -10.94
N GLN A 132 -1.97 7.49 -11.63
CA GLN A 132 -1.76 7.70 -13.07
C GLN A 132 -0.31 8.07 -13.41
N ASN A 133 0.36 8.82 -12.54
CA ASN A 133 1.78 9.14 -12.72
C ASN A 133 2.68 7.93 -12.49
N LEU A 134 2.35 7.04 -11.54
CA LEU A 134 3.09 5.80 -11.31
C LEU A 134 2.93 4.82 -12.46
N LYS A 135 1.76 4.76 -13.11
CA LYS A 135 1.55 3.97 -14.32
C LYS A 135 2.55 4.30 -15.42
N LYS A 136 2.83 5.58 -15.64
CA LYS A 136 3.81 6.01 -16.64
C LYS A 136 5.20 5.38 -16.42
N TYR A 137 5.58 5.19 -15.16
CA TYR A 137 6.85 4.52 -14.84
C TYR A 137 6.77 3.01 -15.04
N ALA A 138 5.62 2.38 -14.78
CA ALA A 138 5.43 0.95 -15.05
C ALA A 138 5.59 0.59 -16.54
N ASP A 139 5.33 1.56 -17.43
CA ASP A 139 5.45 1.38 -18.87
C ASP A 139 6.87 1.72 -19.41
N MET A 140 7.84 2.06 -18.52
CA MET A 140 9.23 2.34 -18.93
C MET A 140 9.90 1.10 -19.47
N LYS A 141 10.85 1.33 -20.40
CA LYS A 141 11.70 0.26 -20.93
C LYS A 141 12.60 -0.28 -19.82
N GLN A 142 12.70 -1.60 -19.74
CA GLN A 142 13.61 -2.28 -18.83
C GLN A 142 15.08 -1.93 -19.17
N GLU A 143 15.85 -1.60 -18.14
CA GLU A 143 17.28 -1.28 -18.23
C GLU A 143 18.15 -2.32 -17.48
N LEU A 144 17.60 -2.95 -16.43
CA LEU A 144 18.28 -3.93 -15.61
C LEU A 144 17.81 -5.35 -15.96
N TYR A 145 18.76 -6.27 -16.18
CA TYR A 145 18.48 -7.66 -16.59
C TYR A 145 19.11 -8.71 -15.68
N HIS A 146 19.92 -8.30 -14.70
CA HIS A 146 20.72 -9.19 -13.85
C HIS A 146 20.16 -9.39 -12.45
N ILE A 147 19.06 -8.71 -12.11
CA ILE A 147 18.47 -8.74 -10.77
C ILE A 147 17.11 -9.41 -10.84
N GLY A 148 16.98 -10.57 -10.20
CA GLY A 148 15.72 -11.30 -10.17
C GLY A 148 15.78 -12.54 -9.30
N ALA A 149 14.63 -13.20 -9.18
CA ALA A 149 14.44 -14.50 -8.53
C ALA A 149 13.45 -15.32 -9.35
N LYS A 150 13.71 -16.63 -9.48
CA LYS A 150 12.84 -17.53 -10.23
C LYS A 150 12.63 -18.82 -9.45
N GLU A 151 11.41 -19.02 -8.96
CA GLU A 151 10.99 -20.20 -8.21
C GLU A 151 9.51 -20.49 -8.47
N TYR A 152 9.07 -21.70 -8.31
CA TYR A 152 7.66 -22.14 -8.39
C TYR A 152 6.96 -21.81 -9.73
N GLY A 153 7.68 -21.68 -10.84
CA GLY A 153 7.13 -21.18 -12.10
C GLY A 153 6.82 -19.68 -12.10
N LEU A 154 7.34 -18.95 -11.12
CA LEU A 154 7.25 -17.50 -11.02
C LEU A 154 8.62 -16.87 -11.27
N GLU A 155 8.65 -15.73 -11.92
CA GLU A 155 9.87 -14.97 -12.17
C GLU A 155 9.65 -13.51 -11.75
N LEU A 156 10.36 -13.11 -10.68
CA LEU A 156 10.39 -11.74 -10.17
C LEU A 156 11.65 -11.07 -10.68
N ARG A 157 11.55 -9.91 -11.32
CA ARG A 157 12.69 -9.14 -11.85
C ARG A 157 12.64 -7.69 -11.38
N CYS A 158 13.79 -7.12 -11.10
CA CYS A 158 13.96 -5.67 -11.05
C CYS A 158 14.20 -5.18 -12.47
N GLU A 159 13.30 -4.40 -13.00
CA GLU A 159 13.42 -3.82 -14.34
C GLU A 159 14.23 -2.53 -14.33
N ASN A 160 13.96 -1.68 -13.35
CA ASN A 160 14.65 -0.40 -13.20
C ASN A 160 14.71 0.00 -11.72
N ILE A 161 15.77 0.71 -11.37
CA ILE A 161 15.87 1.42 -10.10
C ILE A 161 16.54 2.75 -10.36
N PHE A 162 15.97 3.86 -9.88
CA PHE A 162 16.54 5.19 -10.06
C PHE A 162 16.00 6.17 -9.00
N VAL A 163 16.73 7.26 -8.81
CA VAL A 163 16.32 8.36 -7.92
C VAL A 163 15.90 9.55 -8.77
N LYS A 164 14.73 10.10 -8.45
CA LYS A 164 14.24 11.34 -9.05
C LYS A 164 13.56 12.17 -7.97
N ASP A 165 13.90 13.46 -7.90
CA ASP A 165 13.35 14.42 -6.93
C ASP A 165 13.41 13.89 -5.48
N ASP A 166 14.57 13.32 -5.08
CA ASP A 166 14.83 12.67 -3.78
C ASP A 166 13.91 11.46 -3.45
N VAL A 167 13.21 10.93 -4.44
CA VAL A 167 12.40 9.71 -4.34
C VAL A 167 13.09 8.58 -5.10
N LEU A 168 13.30 7.46 -4.43
CA LEU A 168 13.79 6.22 -5.05
C LEU A 168 12.61 5.49 -5.69
N PHE A 169 12.72 5.19 -6.96
CA PHE A 169 11.78 4.38 -7.73
C PHE A 169 12.36 2.99 -7.95
N LEU A 170 11.56 1.97 -7.64
CA LEU A 170 11.87 0.57 -7.91
C LEU A 170 10.77 0.00 -8.80
N LEU A 171 11.13 -0.38 -10.02
CA LEU A 171 10.26 -1.01 -10.99
C LEU A 171 10.52 -2.51 -11.00
N VAL A 172 9.45 -3.27 -10.83
CA VAL A 172 9.52 -4.73 -10.70
C VAL A 172 8.50 -5.36 -11.62
N SER A 173 8.88 -6.43 -12.34
CA SER A 173 7.93 -7.30 -13.00
C SER A 173 7.82 -8.65 -12.29
N LEU A 174 6.63 -9.22 -12.31
CA LEU A 174 6.33 -10.56 -11.86
C LEU A 174 5.64 -11.33 -12.98
N ARG A 175 6.32 -12.31 -13.51
CA ARG A 175 5.82 -13.22 -14.53
C ARG A 175 5.41 -14.54 -13.89
N ASN A 176 4.22 -15.02 -14.24
CA ASN A 176 3.68 -16.28 -13.75
C ASN A 176 3.57 -17.29 -14.89
N ASP A 177 4.54 -18.19 -14.97
CA ASP A 177 4.55 -19.30 -15.94
C ASP A 177 3.89 -20.57 -15.35
N SER A 178 3.33 -20.51 -14.13
CA SER A 178 2.61 -21.63 -13.50
C SER A 178 1.15 -21.72 -13.97
N ALA A 179 0.51 -22.83 -13.70
CA ALA A 179 -0.90 -23.04 -14.02
C ALA A 179 -1.88 -22.41 -13.01
N VAL A 180 -1.38 -21.83 -11.92
CA VAL A 180 -2.17 -21.26 -10.82
C VAL A 180 -1.90 -19.77 -10.71
N SER A 181 -2.94 -18.96 -10.54
CA SER A 181 -2.80 -17.52 -10.30
C SER A 181 -1.95 -17.26 -9.05
N TYR A 182 -1.21 -16.18 -9.06
CA TYR A 182 -0.41 -15.69 -7.94
C TYR A 182 -0.94 -14.34 -7.48
N THR A 183 -1.45 -14.28 -6.27
CA THR A 183 -1.89 -13.02 -5.67
C THR A 183 -0.79 -12.48 -4.77
N VAL A 184 -0.27 -11.30 -5.09
CA VAL A 184 0.72 -10.62 -4.27
C VAL A 184 0.05 -10.12 -3.00
N SER A 185 0.37 -10.72 -1.85
CA SER A 185 -0.21 -10.29 -0.56
C SER A 185 0.37 -8.96 -0.13
N SER A 186 1.67 -8.92 0.11
CA SER A 186 2.37 -7.73 0.61
C SER A 186 3.86 -7.85 0.35
N PRO A 187 4.40 -7.07 -0.58
CA PRO A 187 5.84 -7.01 -0.72
C PRO A 187 6.47 -6.41 0.54
N ARG A 188 7.51 -7.06 1.05
CA ARG A 188 8.33 -6.54 2.15
C ARG A 188 9.68 -6.13 1.60
N PHE A 189 10.17 -5.01 2.07
CA PHE A 189 11.48 -4.47 1.72
C PHE A 189 12.30 -4.31 3.00
N ALA A 190 13.54 -4.79 2.97
CA ALA A 190 14.42 -4.68 4.12
C ALA A 190 15.87 -4.43 3.69
N VAL A 191 16.55 -3.52 4.37
CA VAL A 191 18.01 -3.40 4.30
C VAL A 191 18.59 -4.37 5.28
N GLU A 192 19.41 -5.30 4.77
CA GLU A 192 19.99 -6.38 5.55
C GLU A 192 21.50 -6.47 5.32
N SER A 193 22.20 -7.12 6.27
CA SER A 193 23.60 -7.48 6.08
C SER A 193 23.75 -8.55 4.98
N LYS A 194 24.67 -8.34 4.03
CA LYS A 194 24.93 -9.28 2.93
C LYS A 194 25.36 -10.67 3.40
N ARG A 195 26.06 -10.75 4.53
CA ARG A 195 26.53 -12.01 5.12
C ARG A 195 25.95 -12.19 6.51
N ARG A 196 25.31 -13.33 6.75
CA ARG A 196 25.01 -13.82 8.09
C ARG A 196 26.29 -14.35 8.72
N THR A 197 26.78 -13.70 9.76
CA THR A 197 27.88 -14.20 10.57
C THR A 197 27.32 -14.89 11.81
N GLN A 198 27.79 -16.09 12.12
CA GLN A 198 27.34 -16.87 13.29
C GLN A 198 27.50 -16.14 14.65
N ARG A 199 28.20 -15.02 14.70
CA ARG A 199 28.49 -14.23 15.92
C ARG A 199 28.28 -12.72 15.75
N GLY A 200 27.74 -12.24 14.64
CA GLY A 200 27.50 -10.81 14.39
C GLY A 200 26.04 -10.43 14.60
N LEU A 201 25.81 -9.21 15.11
CA LEU A 201 24.50 -8.58 15.11
C LEU A 201 24.00 -8.54 13.65
N GLU A 202 22.90 -9.25 13.37
CA GLU A 202 22.19 -9.13 12.10
C GLU A 202 21.57 -7.74 12.05
N TYR A 203 22.04 -6.93 11.13
CA TYR A 203 21.36 -5.66 10.84
C TYR A 203 20.21 -5.96 9.90
N GLU A 204 19.02 -5.65 10.33
CA GLU A 204 17.81 -5.65 9.52
C GLU A 204 17.03 -4.37 9.81
N LYS A 205 16.78 -3.61 8.77
CA LYS A 205 15.93 -2.42 8.82
C LYS A 205 14.83 -2.52 7.78
N ALA A 206 13.58 -2.62 8.20
CA ALA A 206 12.45 -2.57 7.31
C ALA A 206 12.40 -1.21 6.58
N VAL A 207 12.09 -1.25 5.29
CA VAL A 207 11.90 -0.09 4.43
C VAL A 207 10.49 -0.13 3.87
N PHE A 208 9.75 0.95 3.99
CA PHE A 208 8.35 1.00 3.60
C PHE A 208 8.20 1.86 2.34
N PRO A 209 7.48 1.36 1.31
CA PRO A 209 7.18 2.18 0.15
C PRO A 209 6.20 3.29 0.55
N LYS A 210 6.45 4.52 0.07
CA LYS A 210 5.51 5.64 0.18
C LYS A 210 4.27 5.40 -0.66
N GLN A 211 4.47 4.87 -1.86
CA GLN A 211 3.40 4.57 -2.79
C GLN A 211 3.74 3.30 -3.57
N SER A 212 2.71 2.61 -4.04
CA SER A 212 2.82 1.44 -4.91
C SER A 212 1.76 1.48 -6.00
N TYR A 213 2.09 0.87 -7.15
CA TYR A 213 1.21 0.70 -8.29
C TYR A 213 1.35 -0.71 -8.85
N GLY A 214 0.26 -1.28 -9.36
CA GLY A 214 0.27 -2.56 -10.07
C GLY A 214 0.22 -3.80 -9.19
N LEU A 215 0.03 -3.65 -7.87
CA LEU A 215 -0.18 -4.79 -6.97
C LEU A 215 -1.51 -5.49 -7.28
N GLY A 216 -1.52 -6.80 -7.24
CA GLY A 216 -2.73 -7.58 -7.49
C GLY A 216 -2.45 -9.04 -7.81
N THR A 217 -3.41 -9.67 -8.48
CA THR A 217 -3.32 -11.06 -8.92
C THR A 217 -2.71 -11.16 -10.31
N VAL A 218 -1.69 -12.00 -10.46
CA VAL A 218 -1.06 -12.34 -11.73
C VAL A 218 -1.60 -13.69 -12.21
N ALA A 219 -2.36 -13.67 -13.29
CA ALA A 219 -2.98 -14.87 -13.85
C ALA A 219 -1.90 -15.85 -14.41
N PRO A 220 -2.25 -17.13 -14.63
CA PRO A 220 -1.37 -18.06 -15.34
C PRO A 220 -0.92 -17.50 -16.70
N SER A 221 0.32 -17.77 -17.07
CA SER A 221 0.95 -17.33 -18.32
C SER A 221 0.85 -15.83 -18.57
N SER A 222 0.87 -15.02 -17.51
CA SER A 222 0.81 -13.57 -17.60
C SER A 222 1.93 -12.89 -16.82
N GLU A 223 2.08 -11.60 -17.05
CA GLU A 223 3.06 -10.74 -16.37
C GLU A 223 2.38 -9.47 -15.85
N SER A 224 2.78 -9.03 -14.67
CA SER A 224 2.36 -7.75 -14.09
C SER A 224 3.57 -6.92 -13.74
N ARG A 225 3.47 -5.62 -13.99
CA ARG A 225 4.50 -4.64 -13.63
C ARG A 225 4.05 -3.79 -12.45
N MET A 226 4.97 -3.60 -11.53
CA MET A 226 4.73 -2.91 -10.27
C MET A 226 5.76 -1.81 -10.08
N VAL A 227 5.34 -0.69 -9.52
CA VAL A 227 6.20 0.44 -9.17
C VAL A 227 6.08 0.69 -7.68
N PHE A 228 7.22 0.82 -7.02
CA PHE A 228 7.32 1.20 -5.61
C PHE A 228 8.14 2.47 -5.50
N THR A 229 7.71 3.40 -4.65
CA THR A 229 8.46 4.62 -4.37
C THR A 229 8.86 4.66 -2.90
N PHE A 230 10.06 5.12 -2.62
CA PHE A 230 10.62 5.21 -1.27
C PHE A 230 11.25 6.59 -1.06
N ASP A 231 11.47 6.96 0.20
CA ASP A 231 12.45 8.00 0.50
C ASP A 231 13.81 7.57 -0.03
N LYS A 232 14.63 8.55 -0.42
CA LYS A 232 15.99 8.30 -0.87
C LYS A 232 16.71 7.36 0.09
N LEU A 233 17.13 6.22 -0.43
CA LEU A 233 17.80 5.15 0.30
C LEU A 233 19.22 5.01 -0.21
N ALA A 234 20.19 4.97 0.70
CA ALA A 234 21.56 4.62 0.41
C ALA A 234 21.98 3.42 1.26
N LEU A 235 22.63 2.45 0.64
CA LEU A 235 23.16 1.27 1.30
C LEU A 235 24.64 1.47 1.70
N LEU A 236 24.98 1.04 2.91
CA LEU A 236 26.35 0.99 3.36
C LEU A 236 27.08 -0.23 2.80
N ARG A 237 28.41 -0.20 2.87
CA ARG A 237 29.22 -1.36 2.45
C ARG A 237 28.82 -2.62 3.22
N GLY A 238 28.52 -3.69 2.49
CA GLY A 238 28.10 -4.95 3.07
C GLY A 238 26.60 -5.05 3.37
N GLN A 239 25.79 -4.04 3.00
CA GLN A 239 24.34 -4.09 3.03
C GLN A 239 23.77 -4.44 1.66
N VAL A 240 22.56 -4.98 1.68
CA VAL A 240 21.72 -5.28 0.51
C VAL A 240 20.29 -4.84 0.78
N LEU A 241 19.56 -4.50 -0.27
CA LEU A 241 18.11 -4.36 -0.21
C LEU A 241 17.49 -5.69 -0.63
N ARG A 242 16.75 -6.32 0.29
CA ARG A 242 15.95 -7.51 -0.02
C ARG A 242 14.50 -7.16 -0.24
N VAL A 243 13.94 -7.74 -1.28
CA VAL A 243 12.56 -7.60 -1.71
C VAL A 243 11.90 -8.96 -1.59
N TYR A 244 10.92 -9.06 -0.71
CA TYR A 244 10.18 -10.28 -0.44
C TYR A 244 8.77 -10.15 -1.03
N PHE A 245 8.38 -11.10 -1.85
CA PHE A 245 7.03 -11.23 -2.35
C PHE A 245 6.40 -12.48 -1.73
N TYR A 246 5.30 -12.27 -1.04
CA TYR A 246 4.53 -13.32 -0.41
C TYR A 246 3.23 -13.57 -1.18
N GLU A 247 2.86 -14.83 -1.31
CA GLU A 247 1.59 -15.22 -1.89
C GLU A 247 0.47 -15.10 -0.86
N ASP A 248 -0.66 -14.51 -1.24
CA ASP A 248 -1.83 -14.43 -0.38
C ASP A 248 -2.48 -15.82 -0.24
N GLY A 249 -2.56 -16.34 0.97
CA GLY A 249 -3.08 -17.67 1.27
C GLY A 249 -2.24 -18.83 0.72
N GLY A 250 -1.04 -18.57 0.18
CA GLY A 250 -0.14 -19.56 -0.41
C GLY A 250 1.24 -19.62 0.25
N ALA A 251 2.11 -20.48 -0.30
CA ALA A 251 3.47 -20.70 0.21
C ALA A 251 4.57 -20.38 -0.83
N ARG A 252 4.20 -19.87 -2.02
CA ARG A 252 5.15 -19.55 -3.08
C ARG A 252 5.76 -18.18 -2.85
N ASN A 253 6.78 -18.11 -2.01
CA ASN A 253 7.44 -16.85 -1.67
C ASN A 253 8.67 -16.64 -2.55
N LEU A 254 8.88 -15.42 -3.01
CA LEU A 254 10.04 -15.04 -3.81
C LEU A 254 10.87 -14.02 -3.05
N VAL A 255 12.19 -14.13 -3.15
CA VAL A 255 13.13 -13.17 -2.55
C VAL A 255 14.12 -12.70 -3.61
N MET A 256 14.12 -11.41 -3.89
CA MET A 256 15.07 -10.75 -4.76
C MET A 256 16.03 -9.90 -3.95
N THR A 257 17.28 -9.84 -4.36
CA THR A 257 18.32 -9.09 -3.65
C THR A 257 18.98 -8.07 -4.58
N LEU A 258 18.96 -6.81 -4.17
CA LEU A 258 19.70 -5.73 -4.84
C LEU A 258 20.94 -5.40 -4.04
N SER A 259 22.07 -5.28 -4.73
CA SER A 259 23.34 -4.93 -4.13
C SER A 259 23.46 -3.44 -3.83
N GLN A 260 24.48 -3.05 -3.08
CA GLN A 260 24.81 -1.64 -2.87
C GLN A 260 25.04 -0.89 -4.20
N GLY A 261 25.70 -1.54 -5.16
CA GLY A 261 25.97 -0.93 -6.47
C GLY A 261 24.69 -0.66 -7.25
N ASP A 262 23.69 -1.56 -7.16
CA ASP A 262 22.41 -1.41 -7.85
C ASP A 262 21.59 -0.25 -7.29
N VAL A 263 21.59 -0.07 -5.96
CA VAL A 263 20.79 0.96 -5.28
C VAL A 263 21.47 2.31 -5.29
N ASN A 264 22.79 2.38 -5.05
CA ASN A 264 23.52 3.63 -4.92
C ASN A 264 24.02 4.18 -6.27
N GLY A 265 24.08 3.33 -7.30
CA GLY A 265 24.50 3.71 -8.66
C GLY A 265 23.35 4.20 -9.54
N SER A 266 22.16 4.21 -9.00
CA SER A 266 20.91 4.58 -9.66
C SER A 266 20.63 6.09 -9.66
#